data_fbb181d7393cbd014621666af6687320
#
_entry.id   fbb181d7393cbd014621666af6687320
#
_cell.length_a   1.000
_cell.length_b   1.000
_cell.length_c   1.000
_cell.angle_alpha   90.00
_cell.angle_beta   90.00
_cell.angle_gamma   90.00
#
_symmetry.space_group_name_H-M   'P 1'
#
loop_
_entity.id
_entity.type
_entity.pdbx_description
1 polymer ?
#
loop_
_entity_poly.entity_id
_entity_poly.type
_entity_poly.pdbx_seq_one_letter_code
_entity_poly.pdbx_strand_id
1 'polypeptide(L)'
;GGAITTNSKELYEKFLLLRAHGMTSRADIAPWQYDMIELGFNYRLTDISCALGLSQLKKLDSFLYLRRSIAKRYDDFFSKIDFIKPLYDFTNNSAYHLYVIKIDFEKLNIDKKEFVLKMREKNIGLQLHYIPINQQPYYRQLGYGNEHTPIMDEYYKKAISLPIYPNITHEEQNYVCEKILEILK
;
A
#
# COMPACT_ATOMS: atom_id res chain seq x y z
N GLY A 1 10.31 -8.52 2.66
CA GLY A 1 10.29 -9.73 1.84
C GLY A 1 9.12 -9.77 0.89
N GLY A 2 9.02 -10.83 0.09
CA GLY A 2 7.93 -11.05 -0.84
C GLY A 2 7.78 -12.52 -1.16
N ALA A 3 6.69 -12.87 -1.84
CA ALA A 3 6.43 -14.22 -2.31
C ALA A 3 5.89 -14.17 -3.74
N ILE A 4 6.24 -15.16 -4.52
CA ILE A 4 5.72 -15.37 -5.87
C ILE A 4 5.04 -16.73 -5.90
N THR A 5 3.82 -16.78 -6.40
CA THR A 5 3.08 -18.03 -6.66
C THR A 5 2.89 -18.20 -8.17
N THR A 6 3.00 -19.44 -8.65
CA THR A 6 2.82 -19.74 -10.07
C THR A 6 2.34 -21.18 -10.25
N ASN A 7 1.56 -21.42 -11.30
CA ASN A 7 1.19 -22.75 -11.77
C ASN A 7 2.11 -23.26 -12.89
N SER A 8 3.07 -22.47 -13.36
CA SER A 8 4.06 -22.87 -14.35
C SER A 8 5.27 -23.48 -13.65
N LYS A 9 5.57 -24.76 -13.96
CA LYS A 9 6.77 -25.44 -13.46
C LYS A 9 8.04 -24.76 -13.94
N GLU A 10 8.09 -24.33 -15.18
CA GLU A 10 9.23 -23.62 -15.77
C GLU A 10 9.56 -22.33 -15.01
N LEU A 11 8.55 -21.49 -14.73
CA LEU A 11 8.73 -20.26 -13.94
C LEU A 11 9.16 -20.57 -12.51
N TYR A 12 8.61 -21.59 -11.89
CA TYR A 12 9.01 -22.02 -10.55
C TYR A 12 10.50 -22.37 -10.48
N GLU A 13 10.97 -23.21 -11.41
CA GLU A 13 12.37 -23.61 -11.51
C GLU A 13 13.28 -22.42 -11.78
N LYS A 14 12.87 -21.51 -12.66
CA LYS A 14 13.58 -20.26 -12.95
C LYS A 14 13.69 -19.37 -11.71
N PHE A 15 12.63 -19.19 -10.94
CA PHE A 15 12.66 -18.40 -9.70
C PHE A 15 13.55 -19.02 -8.63
N LEU A 16 13.58 -20.35 -8.50
CA LEU A 16 14.49 -21.04 -7.58
C LEU A 16 15.94 -20.78 -7.95
N LEU A 17 16.26 -20.81 -9.24
CA LEU A 17 17.60 -20.53 -9.75
C LEU A 17 18.00 -19.08 -9.50
N LEU A 18 17.15 -18.12 -9.90
CA LEU A 18 17.43 -16.69 -9.80
C LEU A 18 17.58 -16.22 -8.34
N ARG A 19 16.80 -16.73 -7.41
CA ARG A 19 16.89 -16.35 -5.98
C ARG A 19 18.17 -16.85 -5.30
N ALA A 20 18.87 -17.83 -5.92
CA ALA A 20 20.04 -18.53 -5.38
C ALA A 20 21.25 -18.35 -6.28
N HIS A 21 21.56 -17.12 -6.66
CA HIS A 21 22.76 -16.72 -7.43
C HIS A 21 22.82 -17.26 -8.86
N GLY A 22 21.75 -17.85 -9.41
CA GLY A 22 21.80 -18.51 -10.71
C GLY A 22 22.64 -19.79 -10.74
N MET A 23 22.83 -20.42 -9.57
CA MET A 23 23.70 -21.59 -9.41
C MET A 23 22.92 -22.89 -9.35
N THR A 24 23.49 -23.93 -9.96
CA THR A 24 23.03 -25.32 -9.88
C THR A 24 24.06 -26.19 -9.20
N SER A 25 23.61 -27.20 -8.42
CA SER A 25 24.52 -28.19 -7.85
C SER A 25 25.07 -29.13 -8.94
N ARG A 26 26.34 -29.44 -8.85
CA ARG A 26 27.05 -30.43 -9.65
C ARG A 26 27.65 -31.51 -8.75
N ALA A 27 26.87 -31.97 -7.79
CA ALA A 27 27.24 -33.02 -6.85
C ALA A 27 27.59 -34.36 -7.56
N ASP A 28 27.17 -34.53 -8.81
CA ASP A 28 27.57 -35.59 -9.71
C ASP A 28 29.05 -35.58 -10.05
N ILE A 29 29.71 -34.41 -9.98
CA ILE A 29 31.17 -34.24 -10.20
C ILE A 29 31.90 -34.29 -8.85
N ALA A 30 31.48 -33.45 -7.90
CA ALA A 30 32.04 -33.41 -6.54
C ALA A 30 31.06 -32.73 -5.57
N PRO A 31 31.05 -33.06 -4.26
CA PRO A 31 30.10 -32.51 -3.28
C PRO A 31 30.09 -30.97 -3.16
N TRP A 32 31.14 -30.29 -3.53
CA TRP A 32 31.28 -28.84 -3.51
C TRP A 32 31.11 -28.18 -4.89
N GLN A 33 30.95 -28.97 -5.95
CA GLN A 33 30.87 -28.44 -7.30
C GLN A 33 29.51 -27.80 -7.57
N TYR A 34 29.54 -26.65 -8.19
CA TYR A 34 28.35 -25.94 -8.71
C TYR A 34 28.70 -25.19 -9.99
N ASP A 35 27.70 -24.95 -10.81
CA ASP A 35 27.82 -24.13 -12.01
C ASP A 35 26.90 -22.92 -11.87
N MET A 36 27.42 -21.73 -12.15
CA MET A 36 26.60 -20.53 -12.33
C MET A 36 26.16 -20.46 -13.80
N ILE A 37 24.91 -20.80 -14.04
CA ILE A 37 24.36 -20.89 -15.41
C ILE A 37 23.56 -19.64 -15.81
N GLU A 38 23.31 -18.73 -14.85
CA GLU A 38 22.60 -17.51 -15.09
C GLU A 38 22.99 -16.43 -14.06
N LEU A 39 22.79 -15.14 -14.39
CA LEU A 39 22.95 -14.04 -13.43
C LEU A 39 21.75 -14.02 -12.47
N GLY A 40 21.97 -14.41 -11.22
CA GLY A 40 20.95 -14.46 -10.18
C GLY A 40 21.26 -13.51 -9.01
N PHE A 41 20.41 -13.60 -7.99
CA PHE A 41 20.41 -12.73 -6.81
C PHE A 41 20.53 -13.55 -5.52
N ASN A 42 20.84 -12.91 -4.41
CA ASN A 42 20.72 -13.50 -3.09
C ASN A 42 19.39 -13.12 -2.44
N TYR A 43 18.31 -13.79 -2.87
CA TYR A 43 16.94 -13.47 -2.45
C TYR A 43 16.31 -14.56 -1.59
N ARG A 44 17.13 -15.29 -0.85
CA ARG A 44 16.65 -16.28 0.13
C ARG A 44 16.26 -15.55 1.42
N LEU A 45 15.03 -15.81 1.89
CA LEU A 45 14.59 -15.33 3.20
C LEU A 45 15.31 -16.12 4.30
N THR A 46 15.60 -15.43 5.40
CA THR A 46 16.11 -16.09 6.63
C THR A 46 14.98 -16.87 7.32
N ASP A 47 15.31 -17.87 8.11
CA ASP A 47 14.34 -18.68 8.85
C ASP A 47 13.53 -17.82 9.83
N ILE A 48 14.13 -16.81 10.44
CA ILE A 48 13.43 -15.83 11.30
C ILE A 48 12.33 -15.10 10.51
N SER A 49 12.65 -14.62 9.31
CA SER A 49 11.68 -13.93 8.44
C SER A 49 10.57 -14.90 7.96
N CYS A 50 10.93 -16.15 7.67
CA CYS A 50 9.97 -17.19 7.30
C CYS A 50 9.03 -17.53 8.45
N ALA A 51 9.55 -17.69 9.67
CA ALA A 51 8.75 -17.95 10.86
C ALA A 51 7.77 -16.82 11.17
N LEU A 52 8.21 -15.56 11.04
CA LEU A 52 7.35 -14.38 11.17
C LEU A 52 6.26 -14.39 10.08
N GLY A 53 6.63 -14.63 8.82
CA GLY A 53 5.69 -14.71 7.71
C GLY A 53 4.60 -15.78 7.93
N LEU A 54 4.99 -16.98 8.35
CA LEU A 54 4.05 -18.06 8.69
C LEU A 54 3.12 -17.68 9.84
N SER A 55 3.65 -17.02 10.89
CA SER A 55 2.85 -16.53 12.02
C SER A 55 1.81 -15.49 11.58
N GLN A 56 2.18 -14.56 10.69
CA GLN A 56 1.27 -13.54 10.18
C GLN A 56 0.23 -14.14 9.21
N LEU A 57 0.63 -15.09 8.37
CA LEU A 57 -0.28 -15.76 7.44
C LEU A 57 -1.44 -16.48 8.16
N LYS A 58 -1.19 -17.08 9.32
CA LYS A 58 -2.24 -17.70 10.16
C LYS A 58 -3.30 -16.70 10.64
N LYS A 59 -3.01 -15.41 10.66
CA LYS A 59 -3.92 -14.34 11.10
C LYS A 59 -4.59 -13.62 9.93
N LEU A 60 -4.27 -13.99 8.68
CA LEU A 60 -4.66 -13.23 7.50
C LEU A 60 -6.18 -13.05 7.38
N ASP A 61 -6.96 -14.12 7.54
CA ASP A 61 -8.42 -14.07 7.42
C ASP A 61 -9.04 -13.12 8.45
N SER A 62 -8.56 -13.17 9.69
CA SER A 62 -8.98 -12.24 10.75
C SER A 62 -8.61 -10.79 10.41
N PHE A 63 -7.40 -10.55 9.89
CA PHE A 63 -6.99 -9.20 9.47
C PHE A 63 -7.81 -8.67 8.30
N LEU A 64 -8.14 -9.50 7.34
CA LEU A 64 -9.00 -9.13 6.21
C LEU A 64 -10.41 -8.76 6.68
N TYR A 65 -10.99 -9.56 7.56
CA TYR A 65 -12.29 -9.28 8.15
C TYR A 65 -12.30 -7.93 8.88
N LEU A 66 -11.33 -7.70 9.77
CA LEU A 66 -11.23 -6.46 10.53
C LEU A 66 -11.03 -5.23 9.63
N ARG A 67 -10.12 -5.30 8.64
CA ARG A 67 -9.89 -4.20 7.70
C ARG A 67 -11.14 -3.88 6.87
N ARG A 68 -11.87 -4.89 6.41
CA ARG A 68 -13.15 -4.71 5.69
C ARG A 68 -14.21 -4.06 6.59
N SER A 69 -14.31 -4.46 7.84
CA SER A 69 -15.21 -3.85 8.82
C SER A 69 -14.89 -2.38 9.06
N ILE A 70 -13.60 -2.02 9.18
CA ILE A 70 -13.14 -0.64 9.34
C ILE A 70 -13.48 0.18 8.08
N ALA A 71 -13.17 -0.35 6.89
CA ALA A 71 -13.47 0.31 5.61
C ALA A 71 -14.97 0.57 5.46
N LYS A 72 -15.81 -0.42 5.76
CA LYS A 72 -17.26 -0.29 5.72
C LYS A 72 -17.78 0.82 6.63
N ARG A 73 -17.25 0.95 7.84
CA ARG A 73 -17.63 2.04 8.76
C ARG A 73 -17.23 3.42 8.26
N TYR A 74 -16.05 3.53 7.65
CA TYR A 74 -15.63 4.77 6.98
C TYR A 74 -16.58 5.12 5.83
N ASP A 75 -16.94 4.14 4.99
CA ASP A 75 -17.89 4.37 3.88
C ASP A 75 -19.24 4.83 4.40
N ASP A 76 -19.80 4.16 5.43
CA ASP A 76 -21.09 4.52 6.02
C ASP A 76 -21.08 5.93 6.64
N PHE A 77 -19.93 6.36 7.18
CA PHE A 77 -19.76 7.70 7.73
C PHE A 77 -19.65 8.76 6.62
N PHE A 78 -18.77 8.54 5.65
CA PHE A 78 -18.48 9.54 4.62
C PHE A 78 -19.51 9.60 3.50
N SER A 79 -20.34 8.57 3.32
CA SER A 79 -21.40 8.55 2.28
C SER A 79 -22.39 9.72 2.38
N LYS A 80 -22.51 10.32 3.56
CA LYS A 80 -23.43 11.43 3.85
C LYS A 80 -22.80 12.81 3.68
N ILE A 81 -21.56 12.90 3.19
CA ILE A 81 -20.78 14.12 3.14
C ILE A 81 -20.46 14.44 1.68
N ASP A 82 -21.02 15.54 1.16
CA ASP A 82 -20.95 15.84 -0.27
C ASP A 82 -19.55 16.12 -0.80
N PHE A 83 -18.69 16.71 0.02
CA PHE A 83 -17.31 17.09 -0.36
C PHE A 83 -16.27 16.00 -0.03
N ILE A 84 -16.68 14.84 0.49
CA ILE A 84 -15.82 13.67 0.74
C ILE A 84 -16.40 12.47 0.00
N LYS A 85 -15.56 11.78 -0.75
CA LYS A 85 -15.95 10.54 -1.42
C LYS A 85 -14.89 9.47 -1.20
N PRO A 86 -15.25 8.25 -0.81
CA PRO A 86 -14.33 7.10 -0.91
C PRO A 86 -13.78 6.98 -2.33
N LEU A 87 -12.57 6.44 -2.47
CA LEU A 87 -11.95 6.28 -3.80
C LEU A 87 -12.73 5.30 -4.68
N TYR A 88 -13.23 4.23 -4.08
CA TYR A 88 -14.02 3.17 -4.72
C TYR A 88 -15.19 2.79 -3.82
N ASP A 89 -16.23 2.23 -4.43
CA ASP A 89 -17.32 1.61 -3.69
C ASP A 89 -16.81 0.41 -2.87
N PHE A 90 -17.45 0.19 -1.72
CA PHE A 90 -17.09 -0.93 -0.84
C PHE A 90 -17.19 -2.28 -1.57
N THR A 91 -16.19 -3.13 -1.36
CA THR A 91 -16.18 -4.51 -1.85
C THR A 91 -15.53 -5.48 -0.86
N ASN A 92 -16.09 -6.67 -0.74
CA ASN A 92 -15.48 -7.75 0.04
C ASN A 92 -14.27 -8.40 -0.65
N ASN A 93 -13.96 -8.03 -1.89
CA ASN A 93 -12.81 -8.56 -2.63
C ASN A 93 -11.51 -7.79 -2.36
N SER A 94 -11.57 -6.65 -1.66
CA SER A 94 -10.40 -5.87 -1.28
C SER A 94 -9.85 -6.31 0.08
N ALA A 95 -8.53 -6.24 0.23
CA ALA A 95 -7.83 -6.38 1.51
C ALA A 95 -7.78 -5.06 2.31
N TYR A 96 -8.15 -3.94 1.71
CA TYR A 96 -8.06 -2.60 2.28
C TYR A 96 -6.72 -2.34 2.98
N HIS A 97 -5.62 -2.61 2.26
CA HIS A 97 -4.28 -2.24 2.73
C HIS A 97 -4.21 -0.73 2.98
N LEU A 98 -4.80 0.05 2.10
CA LEU A 98 -5.05 1.48 2.24
C LEU A 98 -6.55 1.75 2.19
N TYR A 99 -7.00 2.78 2.91
CA TYR A 99 -8.32 3.35 2.75
C TYR A 99 -8.17 4.81 2.33
N VAL A 100 -8.57 5.12 1.10
CA VAL A 100 -8.36 6.42 0.47
C VAL A 100 -9.71 7.13 0.30
N ILE A 101 -9.76 8.39 0.74
CA ILE A 101 -10.85 9.32 0.43
C ILE A 101 -10.36 10.42 -0.51
N LYS A 102 -11.29 10.96 -1.29
CA LYS A 102 -11.10 12.18 -2.07
C LYS A 102 -11.85 13.31 -1.38
N ILE A 103 -11.14 14.38 -1.03
CA ILE A 103 -11.72 15.61 -0.44
C ILE A 103 -11.71 16.70 -1.51
N ASP A 104 -12.83 17.35 -1.71
CA ASP A 104 -12.98 18.46 -2.67
C ASP A 104 -12.59 19.79 -1.99
N PHE A 105 -11.29 20.01 -1.85
CA PHE A 105 -10.74 21.20 -1.20
C PHE A 105 -11.12 22.51 -1.89
N GLU A 106 -11.48 22.48 -3.18
CA GLU A 106 -11.93 23.67 -3.93
C GLU A 106 -13.28 24.23 -3.40
N LYS A 107 -14.07 23.39 -2.72
CA LYS A 107 -15.32 23.77 -2.07
C LYS A 107 -15.16 24.20 -0.61
N LEU A 108 -13.95 24.18 -0.09
CA LEU A 108 -13.64 24.39 1.32
C LEU A 108 -12.71 25.60 1.50
N ASN A 109 -12.78 26.25 2.66
CA ASN A 109 -11.88 27.36 3.02
C ASN A 109 -10.53 26.91 3.58
N ILE A 110 -10.06 25.75 3.17
CA ILE A 110 -8.81 25.14 3.62
C ILE A 110 -8.15 24.38 2.48
N ASP A 111 -6.85 24.49 2.35
CA ASP A 111 -6.10 23.68 1.39
C ASP A 111 -5.68 22.33 1.98
N LYS A 112 -5.25 21.42 1.10
CA LYS A 112 -4.82 20.08 1.46
C LYS A 112 -3.64 20.06 2.43
N LYS A 113 -2.68 20.98 2.27
CA LYS A 113 -1.50 21.07 3.14
C LYS A 113 -1.89 21.49 4.55
N GLU A 114 -2.68 22.52 4.67
CA GLU A 114 -3.19 23.01 5.96
C GLU A 114 -4.03 21.93 6.65
N PHE A 115 -4.91 21.26 5.92
CA PHE A 115 -5.69 20.13 6.45
C PHE A 115 -4.80 19.04 7.04
N VAL A 116 -3.79 18.58 6.29
CA VAL A 116 -2.87 17.53 6.76
C VAL A 116 -2.09 17.98 8.00
N LEU A 117 -1.67 19.24 8.06
CA LEU A 117 -0.98 19.80 9.24
C LEU A 117 -1.89 19.84 10.47
N LYS A 118 -3.13 20.33 10.33
CA LYS A 118 -4.10 20.36 11.42
C LYS A 118 -4.46 18.95 11.93
N MET A 119 -4.59 17.98 11.04
CA MET A 119 -4.81 16.58 11.45
C MET A 119 -3.61 16.03 12.23
N ARG A 120 -2.39 16.38 11.82
CA ARG A 120 -1.18 15.99 12.56
C ARG A 120 -1.11 16.60 13.96
N GLU A 121 -1.55 17.86 14.15
CA GLU A 121 -1.68 18.50 15.45
C GLU A 121 -2.66 17.77 16.38
N LYS A 122 -3.65 17.06 15.80
CA LYS A 122 -4.58 16.19 16.53
C LYS A 122 -4.04 14.76 16.72
N ASN A 123 -2.74 14.52 16.46
CA ASN A 123 -2.08 13.22 16.50
C ASN A 123 -2.67 12.18 15.51
N ILE A 124 -3.23 12.62 14.40
CA ILE A 124 -3.74 11.76 13.33
C ILE A 124 -2.76 11.79 12.15
N GLY A 125 -2.11 10.65 11.90
CA GLY A 125 -1.21 10.47 10.76
C GLY A 125 -1.99 10.19 9.48
N LEU A 126 -1.94 11.12 8.54
CA LEU A 126 -2.46 10.94 7.18
C LEU A 126 -1.32 10.64 6.22
N GLN A 127 -1.62 9.92 5.13
CA GLN A 127 -0.65 9.61 4.08
C GLN A 127 -1.19 9.96 2.69
N LEU A 128 -0.24 10.17 1.79
CA LEU A 128 -0.51 10.53 0.39
C LEU A 128 0.15 9.49 -0.52
N HIS A 129 -0.63 8.68 -1.20
CA HIS A 129 -0.17 7.61 -2.09
C HIS A 129 -0.55 7.89 -3.52
N TYR A 130 0.33 8.52 -4.32
CA TYR A 130 1.63 9.13 -4.00
C TYR A 130 1.79 10.44 -4.77
N ILE A 131 2.89 11.19 -4.56
CA ILE A 131 3.27 12.26 -5.48
C ILE A 131 3.49 11.62 -6.85
N PRO A 132 2.90 12.16 -7.93
CA PRO A 132 3.07 11.64 -9.28
C PRO A 132 4.54 11.46 -9.66
N ILE A 133 4.89 10.33 -10.25
CA ILE A 133 6.29 9.97 -10.53
C ILE A 133 6.96 11.00 -11.44
N ASN A 134 6.26 11.48 -12.45
CA ASN A 134 6.75 12.51 -13.37
C ASN A 134 7.01 13.87 -12.68
N GLN A 135 6.45 14.10 -11.48
CA GLN A 135 6.71 15.30 -10.67
C GLN A 135 7.92 15.15 -9.74
N GLN A 136 8.48 13.94 -9.61
CA GLN A 136 9.66 13.71 -8.77
C GLN A 136 10.93 14.31 -9.41
N PRO A 137 11.82 14.94 -8.60
CA PRO A 137 13.03 15.62 -9.13
C PRO A 137 13.89 14.72 -9.99
N TYR A 138 14.08 13.46 -9.61
CA TYR A 138 14.86 12.50 -10.39
C TYR A 138 14.31 12.30 -11.81
N TYR A 139 13.01 12.09 -11.94
CA TYR A 139 12.38 11.90 -13.25
C TYR A 139 12.34 13.18 -14.07
N ARG A 140 12.18 14.33 -13.42
CA ARG A 140 12.29 15.63 -14.11
C ARG A 140 13.70 15.86 -14.71
N GLN A 141 14.76 15.44 -14.02
CA GLN A 141 16.12 15.48 -14.55
C GLN A 141 16.32 14.59 -15.79
N LEU A 142 15.51 13.53 -15.92
CA LEU A 142 15.48 12.65 -17.10
C LEU A 142 14.59 13.16 -18.23
N GLY A 143 14.01 14.38 -18.11
CA GLY A 143 13.18 14.99 -19.14
C GLY A 143 11.68 14.74 -19.01
N TYR A 144 11.23 14.04 -17.96
CA TYR A 144 9.81 13.87 -17.65
C TYR A 144 9.23 15.10 -16.94
N GLY A 145 7.91 15.16 -16.78
CA GLY A 145 7.22 16.23 -16.03
C GLY A 145 6.35 17.15 -16.88
N ASN A 146 6.39 16.99 -18.22
CA ASN A 146 5.56 17.72 -19.17
C ASN A 146 4.38 16.88 -19.70
N GLU A 147 4.20 15.67 -19.20
CA GLU A 147 3.11 14.79 -19.60
C GLU A 147 1.76 15.34 -19.14
N HIS A 148 0.77 15.26 -20.03
CA HIS A 148 -0.60 15.62 -19.71
C HIS A 148 -1.29 14.45 -19.01
N THR A 149 -1.41 14.51 -17.68
CA THR A 149 -1.97 13.45 -16.83
C THR A 149 -3.12 13.96 -15.96
N PRO A 150 -4.21 14.47 -16.55
CA PRO A 150 -5.26 15.20 -15.82
C PRO A 150 -5.97 14.35 -14.77
N ILE A 151 -6.19 13.07 -15.03
CA ILE A 151 -6.83 12.15 -14.07
C ILE A 151 -5.95 11.92 -12.83
N MET A 152 -4.64 11.72 -13.04
CA MET A 152 -3.68 11.55 -11.95
C MET A 152 -3.51 12.84 -11.15
N ASP A 153 -3.43 13.99 -11.83
CA ASP A 153 -3.28 15.29 -11.18
C ASP A 153 -4.50 15.62 -10.32
N GLU A 154 -5.70 15.35 -10.83
CA GLU A 154 -6.95 15.51 -10.09
C GLU A 154 -7.05 14.55 -8.89
N TYR A 155 -6.64 13.29 -9.09
CA TYR A 155 -6.52 12.33 -7.99
C TYR A 155 -5.57 12.84 -6.90
N TYR A 156 -4.36 13.25 -7.28
CA TYR A 156 -3.36 13.70 -6.34
C TYR A 156 -3.79 14.95 -5.56
N LYS A 157 -4.50 15.87 -6.19
CA LYS A 157 -5.05 17.06 -5.51
C LYS A 157 -5.98 16.69 -4.35
N LYS A 158 -6.81 15.65 -4.50
CA LYS A 158 -7.93 15.32 -3.60
C LYS A 158 -7.67 14.11 -2.69
N ALA A 159 -6.82 13.18 -3.10
CA ALA A 159 -6.66 11.90 -2.41
C ALA A 159 -5.89 12.03 -1.10
N ILE A 160 -6.41 11.37 -0.06
CA ILE A 160 -5.79 11.21 1.27
C ILE A 160 -6.08 9.81 1.78
N SER A 161 -5.05 9.15 2.31
CA SER A 161 -5.19 7.84 2.96
C SER A 161 -5.37 8.02 4.46
N LEU A 162 -6.44 7.44 4.98
CA LEU A 162 -6.80 7.45 6.40
C LEU A 162 -6.14 6.28 7.15
N PRO A 163 -5.98 6.38 8.48
CA PRO A 163 -5.51 5.28 9.30
C PRO A 163 -6.38 4.04 9.14
N ILE A 164 -5.77 2.92 8.78
CA ILE A 164 -6.44 1.62 8.69
C ILE A 164 -5.46 0.51 9.08
N TYR A 165 -5.73 -0.18 10.20
CA TYR A 165 -4.98 -1.33 10.69
C TYR A 165 -5.91 -2.22 11.54
N PRO A 166 -5.66 -3.54 11.63
CA PRO A 166 -6.63 -4.46 12.24
C PRO A 166 -7.06 -4.11 13.67
N ASN A 167 -6.19 -3.50 14.45
CA ASN A 167 -6.44 -3.22 15.87
C ASN A 167 -6.93 -1.78 16.15
N ILE A 168 -7.28 -0.99 15.12
CA ILE A 168 -7.89 0.32 15.35
C ILE A 168 -9.23 0.15 16.07
N THR A 169 -9.41 0.83 17.19
CA THR A 169 -10.67 0.77 17.95
C THR A 169 -11.77 1.58 17.30
N HIS A 170 -13.01 1.35 17.73
CA HIS A 170 -14.15 2.16 17.27
C HIS A 170 -14.00 3.61 17.69
N GLU A 171 -13.51 3.86 18.90
CA GLU A 171 -13.27 5.19 19.45
C GLU A 171 -12.21 5.94 18.64
N GLU A 172 -11.09 5.29 18.33
CA GLU A 172 -10.03 5.86 17.49
C GLU A 172 -10.55 6.19 16.09
N GLN A 173 -11.32 5.29 15.48
CA GLN A 173 -11.90 5.53 14.17
C GLN A 173 -12.90 6.68 14.18
N ASN A 174 -13.77 6.75 15.20
CA ASN A 174 -14.71 7.86 15.39
C ASN A 174 -13.95 9.18 15.57
N TYR A 175 -12.91 9.18 16.39
CA TYR A 175 -12.05 10.35 16.59
C TYR A 175 -11.48 10.86 15.26
N VAL A 176 -10.95 9.97 14.41
CA VAL A 176 -10.48 10.35 13.07
C VAL A 176 -11.59 11.01 12.26
N CYS A 177 -12.77 10.40 12.21
CA CYS A 177 -13.92 10.93 11.47
C CYS A 177 -14.38 12.30 11.96
N GLU A 178 -14.49 12.47 13.28
CA GLU A 178 -14.90 13.72 13.93
C GLU A 178 -13.91 14.84 13.65
N LYS A 179 -12.60 14.56 13.78
CA LYS A 179 -11.55 15.57 13.54
C LYS A 179 -11.47 15.99 12.08
N ILE A 180 -11.70 15.08 11.14
CA ILE A 180 -11.84 15.44 9.72
C ILE A 180 -12.95 16.47 9.54
N LEU A 181 -14.13 16.23 10.09
CA LEU A 181 -15.27 17.16 9.95
C LEU A 181 -15.08 18.47 10.72
N GLU A 182 -14.46 18.43 11.89
CA GLU A 182 -14.15 19.63 12.70
C GLU A 182 -13.22 20.59 11.92
N ILE A 183 -12.25 20.05 11.20
CA ILE A 183 -11.24 20.85 10.47
C ILE A 183 -11.76 21.33 9.11
N LEU A 184 -12.68 20.57 8.48
CA LEU A 184 -13.20 20.89 7.15
C LEU A 184 -14.47 21.78 7.18
N LYS A 185 -15.07 22.02 8.34
CA LYS A 185 -16.19 22.95 8.54
C LYS A 185 -15.68 24.36 8.78
#